data_b1fa6c562dd8eba2aafad98bd26a765a
#
_entry.id   b1fa6c562dd8eba2aafad98bd26a765a
#
_cell.length_a   1.000
_cell.length_b   1.000
_cell.length_c   1.000
_cell.angle_alpha   90.00
_cell.angle_beta   90.00
_cell.angle_gamma   90.00
#
_symmetry.space_group_name_H-M   'P 1'
#
loop_
_entity.id
_entity.type
_entity.pdbx_description
1 polymer ?
#
loop_
_entity_poly.entity_id
_entity_poly.type
_entity_poly.pdbx_seq_one_letter_code
_entity_poly.pdbx_strand_id
1 'polypeptide(L)'
;FDAEPSRYIIPDIIVRRTAHGWRAEPNPSARLSLRVHDEYEALLKNHRKAAPSPAQTGRSGAEWEQQVTEDSHDESASQPATGPAAGHPLLQQLQEARSLACSVQQRGETILQVAQAIIDRQKPFFSHGPEALRPLVLRDIAEAVGRHETTVSRACTQKYLRTPFGIF
;
A
#
# COMPACT_ATOMS: atom_id res chain seq x y z
N PHE A 1 -23.84 18.36 35.15
CA PHE A 1 -24.09 17.84 33.79
C PHE A 1 -22.75 17.70 33.09
N ASP A 2 -22.13 16.54 33.28
CA ASP A 2 -20.93 16.16 32.50
C ASP A 2 -21.44 15.75 31.12
N ALA A 3 -21.38 16.69 30.18
CA ALA A 3 -21.59 16.38 28.78
C ALA A 3 -20.34 15.58 28.31
N GLU A 4 -20.49 14.26 28.13
CA GLU A 4 -19.47 13.47 27.48
C GLU A 4 -19.13 14.13 26.13
N PRO A 5 -17.83 14.30 25.82
CA PRO A 5 -17.44 14.89 24.54
C PRO A 5 -18.01 14.01 23.43
N SER A 6 -18.94 14.57 22.67
CA SER A 6 -19.52 13.90 21.52
C SER A 6 -18.36 13.44 20.60
N ARG A 7 -18.19 12.12 20.45
CA ARG A 7 -17.17 11.53 19.57
C ARG A 7 -17.48 11.98 18.14
N TYR A 8 -16.79 13.00 17.70
CA TYR A 8 -16.88 13.46 16.32
C TYR A 8 -16.21 12.44 15.40
N ILE A 9 -16.99 11.80 14.54
CA ILE A 9 -16.48 10.84 13.57
C ILE A 9 -16.06 11.60 12.32
N ILE A 10 -14.77 11.51 11.98
CA ILE A 10 -14.24 12.06 10.73
C ILE A 10 -14.45 11.01 9.64
N PRO A 11 -15.27 11.28 8.62
CA PRO A 11 -15.49 10.31 7.53
C PRO A 11 -14.23 10.18 6.67
N ASP A 12 -13.93 8.97 6.22
CA ASP A 12 -12.82 8.68 5.31
C ASP A 12 -13.13 9.09 3.86
N ILE A 13 -14.39 8.96 3.48
CA ILE A 13 -14.87 9.19 2.12
C ILE A 13 -16.06 10.14 2.14
N ILE A 14 -16.13 11.00 1.14
CA ILE A 14 -17.22 11.92 0.90
C ILE A 14 -17.90 11.57 -0.41
N VAL A 15 -19.21 11.39 -0.39
CA VAL A 15 -20.00 11.16 -1.61
C VAL A 15 -20.51 12.50 -2.12
N ARG A 16 -20.22 12.81 -3.37
CA ARG A 16 -20.68 14.02 -4.04
C ARG A 16 -21.51 13.69 -5.28
N ARG A 17 -22.50 14.51 -5.52
CA ARG A 17 -23.27 14.46 -6.75
C ARG A 17 -22.49 15.17 -7.86
N THR A 18 -22.26 14.48 -8.97
CA THR A 18 -21.64 15.04 -10.19
C THR A 18 -22.65 15.03 -11.34
N ALA A 19 -22.30 15.66 -12.47
CA ALA A 19 -23.14 15.65 -13.66
C ALA A 19 -23.44 14.23 -14.18
N HIS A 20 -22.55 13.26 -13.92
CA HIS A 20 -22.66 11.86 -14.36
C HIS A 20 -23.16 10.90 -13.27
N GLY A 21 -23.57 11.42 -12.11
CA GLY A 21 -24.08 10.60 -11.01
C GLY A 21 -23.35 10.85 -9.68
N TRP A 22 -23.35 9.85 -8.82
CA TRP A 22 -22.73 9.91 -7.49
C TRP A 22 -21.29 9.40 -7.54
N ARG A 23 -20.37 10.14 -6.92
CA ARG A 23 -18.95 9.80 -6.91
C ARG A 23 -18.39 9.80 -5.49
N ALA A 24 -17.53 8.79 -5.23
CA ALA A 24 -16.71 8.73 -4.02
C ALA A 24 -15.47 9.60 -4.19
N GLU A 25 -15.22 10.46 -3.22
CA GLU A 25 -13.99 11.27 -3.14
C GLU A 25 -13.32 11.04 -1.78
N PRO A 26 -11.99 10.98 -1.71
CA PRO A 26 -11.30 10.86 -0.44
C PRO A 26 -11.46 12.14 0.36
N ASN A 27 -11.69 12.01 1.67
CA ASN A 27 -11.66 13.17 2.55
C ASN A 27 -10.20 13.64 2.74
N PRO A 28 -9.86 14.89 2.36
CA PRO A 28 -8.50 15.38 2.52
C PRO A 28 -8.04 15.41 3.98
N SER A 29 -8.96 15.58 4.93
CA SER A 29 -8.65 15.59 6.37
C SER A 29 -8.36 14.22 6.96
N ALA A 30 -8.83 13.14 6.31
CA ALA A 30 -8.60 11.76 6.73
C ALA A 30 -7.51 11.07 5.93
N ARG A 31 -7.05 11.68 4.83
CA ARG A 31 -6.09 11.07 3.92
C ARG A 31 -4.67 11.23 4.44
N LEU A 32 -4.00 10.10 4.66
CA LEU A 32 -2.56 10.07 4.89
C LEU A 32 -1.83 10.15 3.54
N SER A 33 -1.11 11.24 3.31
CA SER A 33 -0.26 11.41 2.12
C SER A 33 1.20 11.32 2.54
N LEU A 34 1.86 10.24 2.10
CA LEU A 34 3.28 10.05 2.33
C LEU A 34 4.05 10.37 1.04
N ARG A 35 5.09 11.17 1.16
CA ARG A 35 6.05 11.44 0.08
C ARG A 35 7.45 11.23 0.60
N VAL A 36 8.29 10.64 -0.21
CA VAL A 36 9.73 10.60 0.04
C VAL A 36 10.30 11.96 -0.40
N HIS A 37 11.15 12.55 0.43
CA HIS A 37 11.73 13.86 0.15
C HIS A 37 12.72 13.77 -1.03
N ASP A 38 12.58 14.65 -2.00
CA ASP A 38 13.33 14.62 -3.26
C ASP A 38 14.86 14.81 -3.06
N GLU A 39 15.26 15.50 -2.00
CA GLU A 39 16.67 15.68 -1.66
C GLU A 39 17.38 14.37 -1.35
N TYR A 40 16.72 13.44 -0.64
CA TYR A 40 17.28 12.11 -0.40
C TYR A 40 17.44 11.31 -1.69
N GLU A 41 16.54 11.47 -2.65
CA GLU A 41 16.68 10.85 -3.97
C GLU A 41 17.87 11.43 -4.75
N ALA A 42 18.07 12.74 -4.68
CA ALA A 42 19.19 13.42 -5.33
C ALA A 42 20.53 12.99 -4.71
N LEU A 43 20.61 12.95 -3.38
CA LEU A 43 21.80 12.49 -2.67
C LEU A 43 22.18 11.05 -3.07
N LEU A 44 21.21 10.15 -3.16
CA LEU A 44 21.46 8.77 -3.54
C LEU A 44 21.83 8.60 -5.01
N LYS A 45 21.26 9.39 -5.91
CA LYS A 45 21.67 9.43 -7.32
C LYS A 45 23.12 9.88 -7.47
N ASN A 46 23.55 10.86 -6.66
CA ASN A 46 24.92 11.36 -6.66
C ASN A 46 25.89 10.35 -6.08
N HIS A 47 25.55 9.67 -4.97
CA HIS A 47 26.34 8.58 -4.41
C HIS A 47 26.49 7.41 -5.36
N ARG A 48 25.46 7.07 -6.11
CA ARG A 48 25.52 5.99 -7.12
C ARG A 48 26.42 6.35 -8.31
N LYS A 49 26.53 7.64 -8.65
CA LYS A 49 27.48 8.12 -9.67
C LYS A 49 28.92 8.18 -9.17
N ALA A 50 29.12 8.36 -7.85
CA ALA A 50 30.44 8.46 -7.23
C ALA A 50 31.01 7.10 -6.80
N ALA A 51 30.21 6.03 -6.80
CA ALA A 51 30.71 4.69 -6.54
C ALA A 51 31.58 4.23 -7.74
N PRO A 52 32.85 3.85 -7.54
CA PRO A 52 33.70 3.35 -8.61
C PRO A 52 33.07 2.10 -9.21
N SER A 53 32.94 2.10 -10.53
CA SER A 53 32.49 0.93 -11.30
C SER A 53 33.37 -0.28 -10.96
N PRO A 54 32.80 -1.48 -10.70
CA PRO A 54 33.61 -2.68 -10.38
C PRO A 54 34.36 -3.26 -11.58
N ALA A 55 34.68 -2.45 -12.58
CA ALA A 55 35.27 -2.89 -13.85
C ALA A 55 36.77 -2.59 -13.99
N GLN A 56 37.52 -2.47 -12.88
CA GLN A 56 39.00 -2.36 -12.99
C GLN A 56 39.70 -3.07 -11.81
N THR A 57 39.52 -4.35 -11.66
CA THR A 57 40.50 -5.23 -11.03
C THR A 57 40.63 -6.47 -11.90
N GLY A 58 41.14 -6.23 -13.10
CA GLY A 58 41.66 -7.26 -13.93
C GLY A 58 43.19 -7.35 -13.76
N ARG A 59 43.65 -8.55 -13.54
CA ARG A 59 44.99 -9.02 -13.62
C ARG A 59 45.87 -8.95 -12.35
N SER A 60 46.00 -10.07 -11.71
CA SER A 60 47.26 -10.81 -11.66
C SER A 60 46.95 -12.25 -11.33
N GLY A 61 47.28 -13.12 -12.29
CA GLY A 61 47.26 -14.56 -12.11
C GLY A 61 48.43 -14.97 -11.25
N ALA A 62 48.27 -16.07 -10.58
CA ALA A 62 49.23 -17.16 -10.38
C ALA A 62 48.72 -18.05 -9.24
N GLU A 63 48.42 -19.28 -9.63
CA GLU A 63 48.87 -20.52 -8.99
C GLU A 63 48.65 -20.68 -7.48
N TRP A 64 47.66 -21.46 -7.11
CA TRP A 64 47.73 -22.44 -6.03
C TRP A 64 46.86 -23.64 -6.39
N GLU A 65 47.55 -24.60 -7.02
CA GLU A 65 47.11 -25.98 -7.13
C GLU A 65 47.31 -26.71 -5.80
N GLN A 66 46.35 -27.60 -5.51
CA GLN A 66 46.44 -28.81 -4.68
C GLN A 66 46.65 -28.67 -3.16
N GLN A 67 45.62 -29.02 -2.41
CA GLN A 67 45.74 -30.21 -1.54
C GLN A 67 44.34 -30.72 -1.11
N VAL A 68 44.10 -31.95 -1.53
CA VAL A 68 43.02 -32.84 -1.11
C VAL A 68 43.29 -33.31 0.32
N THR A 69 42.34 -33.26 1.21
CA THR A 69 42.12 -34.27 2.23
C THR A 69 40.65 -34.36 2.57
N GLU A 70 40.13 -35.55 2.42
CA GLU A 70 38.84 -36.06 2.85
C GLU A 70 38.74 -36.00 4.39
N ASP A 71 37.60 -35.65 4.93
CA ASP A 71 36.77 -36.48 5.78
C ASP A 71 35.70 -35.71 6.55
N SER A 72 34.50 -36.36 6.67
CA SER A 72 33.51 -36.31 7.74
C SER A 72 32.36 -35.31 7.62
N HIS A 73 31.22 -35.92 7.25
CA HIS A 73 29.83 -35.73 7.69
C HIS A 73 29.59 -34.73 8.83
N ASP A 74 28.73 -33.74 8.58
CA ASP A 74 27.55 -33.56 9.42
C ASP A 74 26.47 -32.77 8.68
N GLU A 75 25.25 -33.30 8.78
CA GLU A 75 24.02 -32.67 8.29
C GLU A 75 23.66 -31.48 9.22
N SER A 76 23.42 -30.34 8.65
CA SER A 76 22.23 -29.52 9.05
C SER A 76 22.08 -28.26 8.21
N ALA A 77 20.84 -28.13 7.73
CA ALA A 77 20.16 -26.89 7.40
C ALA A 77 20.71 -26.04 6.26
N SER A 78 20.19 -26.32 5.09
CA SER A 78 20.10 -25.46 3.93
C SER A 78 19.50 -24.09 4.29
N GLN A 79 20.33 -23.12 4.56
CA GLN A 79 19.95 -21.73 4.42
C GLN A 79 20.31 -21.30 3.00
N PRO A 80 19.37 -20.72 2.22
CA PRO A 80 19.73 -20.11 0.96
C PRO A 80 20.60 -18.90 1.30
N ALA A 81 21.86 -19.01 0.95
CA ALA A 81 22.80 -17.89 0.95
C ALA A 81 22.34 -16.85 -0.10
N THR A 82 21.37 -16.03 0.24
CA THR A 82 21.22 -14.72 -0.38
C THR A 82 22.34 -13.85 0.18
N GLY A 83 23.48 -13.90 -0.49
CA GLY A 83 24.54 -12.92 -0.25
C GLY A 83 23.95 -11.51 -0.48
N PRO A 84 24.00 -10.61 0.51
CA PRO A 84 23.66 -9.23 0.26
C PRO A 84 24.75 -8.68 -0.66
N ALA A 85 24.43 -8.44 -1.92
CA ALA A 85 25.11 -7.40 -2.65
C ALA A 85 25.11 -6.19 -1.71
N ALA A 86 26.29 -5.73 -1.30
CA ALA A 86 26.50 -4.67 -0.33
C ALA A 86 25.88 -3.34 -0.84
N GLY A 87 24.55 -3.31 -0.86
CA GLY A 87 23.76 -2.12 -1.13
C GLY A 87 23.90 -1.20 0.08
N HIS A 88 24.35 0.01 -0.18
CA HIS A 88 24.47 1.06 0.81
C HIS A 88 23.19 1.09 1.68
N PRO A 89 23.27 1.04 3.02
CA PRO A 89 22.10 0.91 3.90
C PRO A 89 21.04 1.99 3.65
N LEU A 90 21.45 3.17 3.19
CA LEU A 90 20.54 4.24 2.79
C LEU A 90 19.68 3.88 1.56
N LEU A 91 20.19 3.10 0.62
CA LEU A 91 19.41 2.64 -0.54
C LEU A 91 18.30 1.69 -0.13
N GLN A 92 18.59 0.79 0.80
CA GLN A 92 17.60 -0.12 1.36
C GLN A 92 16.50 0.64 2.10
N GLN A 93 16.86 1.57 2.98
CA GLN A 93 15.92 2.41 3.71
C GLN A 93 15.03 3.23 2.77
N LEU A 94 15.60 3.78 1.69
CA LEU A 94 14.82 4.50 0.69
C LEU A 94 13.82 3.59 -0.04
N GLN A 95 14.25 2.39 -0.38
CA GLN A 95 13.39 1.40 -1.04
C GLN A 95 12.24 0.98 -0.12
N GLU A 96 12.51 0.77 1.16
CA GLU A 96 11.50 0.49 2.16
C GLU A 96 10.52 1.67 2.33
N ALA A 97 11.01 2.90 2.40
CA ALA A 97 10.18 4.10 2.49
C ALA A 97 9.27 4.27 1.25
N ARG A 98 9.79 4.01 0.05
CA ARG A 98 9.00 4.03 -1.19
C ARG A 98 7.94 2.94 -1.22
N SER A 99 8.31 1.73 -0.80
CA SER A 99 7.38 0.60 -0.70
C SER A 99 6.24 0.91 0.26
N LEU A 100 6.55 1.51 1.41
CA LEU A 100 5.55 1.94 2.38
C LEU A 100 4.64 3.03 1.80
N ALA A 101 5.19 4.06 1.16
CA ALA A 101 4.40 5.12 0.54
C ALA A 101 3.47 4.57 -0.55
N CYS A 102 3.96 3.64 -1.37
CA CYS A 102 3.18 2.98 -2.41
C CYS A 102 2.04 2.13 -1.80
N SER A 103 2.31 1.36 -0.74
CA SER A 103 1.30 0.53 -0.08
C SER A 103 0.18 1.35 0.57
N VAL A 104 0.50 2.50 1.16
CA VAL A 104 -0.48 3.44 1.71
C VAL A 104 -1.36 4.03 0.59
N GLN A 105 -0.74 4.40 -0.54
CA GLN A 105 -1.48 4.90 -1.69
C GLN A 105 -2.42 3.84 -2.27
N GLN A 106 -1.93 2.61 -2.51
CA GLN A 106 -2.75 1.49 -3.00
C GLN A 106 -3.93 1.18 -2.08
N ARG A 107 -3.72 1.27 -0.75
CA ARG A 107 -4.81 1.10 0.21
C ARG A 107 -5.88 2.18 0.01
N GLY A 108 -5.50 3.44 -0.15
CA GLY A 108 -6.43 4.54 -0.42
C GLY A 108 -7.23 4.33 -1.70
N GLU A 109 -6.58 3.91 -2.78
CA GLU A 109 -7.22 3.60 -4.07
C GLU A 109 -8.20 2.43 -3.95
N THR A 110 -7.83 1.37 -3.22
CA THR A 110 -8.71 0.22 -2.99
C THR A 110 -9.97 0.63 -2.22
N ILE A 111 -9.84 1.46 -1.19
CA ILE A 111 -10.98 1.97 -0.42
C ILE A 111 -11.92 2.78 -1.32
N LEU A 112 -11.38 3.63 -2.20
CA LEU A 112 -12.18 4.43 -3.14
C LEU A 112 -12.89 3.55 -4.17
N GLN A 113 -12.23 2.54 -4.73
CA GLN A 113 -12.82 1.59 -5.67
C GLN A 113 -13.99 0.83 -5.03
N VAL A 114 -13.80 0.34 -3.81
CA VAL A 114 -14.83 -0.35 -3.04
C VAL A 114 -16.01 0.57 -2.75
N ALA A 115 -15.75 1.80 -2.30
CA ALA A 115 -16.80 2.79 -2.02
C ALA A 115 -17.58 3.15 -3.30
N GLN A 116 -16.92 3.35 -4.43
CA GLN A 116 -17.58 3.62 -5.69
C GLN A 116 -18.48 2.44 -6.13
N ALA A 117 -18.00 1.20 -5.99
CA ALA A 117 -18.79 0.01 -6.29
C ALA A 117 -20.04 -0.10 -5.41
N ILE A 118 -19.93 0.25 -4.12
CA ILE A 118 -21.08 0.32 -3.20
C ILE A 118 -22.06 1.39 -3.65
N ILE A 119 -21.60 2.60 -3.96
CA ILE A 119 -22.43 3.71 -4.44
C ILE A 119 -23.20 3.33 -5.70
N ASP A 120 -22.53 2.68 -6.66
CA ASP A 120 -23.13 2.28 -7.92
C ASP A 120 -24.25 1.25 -7.74
N ARG A 121 -24.09 0.36 -6.76
CA ARG A 121 -25.14 -0.61 -6.40
C ARG A 121 -26.27 -0.01 -5.57
N GLN A 122 -25.98 1.03 -4.79
CA GLN A 122 -26.90 1.74 -3.90
C GLN A 122 -27.48 3.02 -4.53
N LYS A 123 -27.51 3.14 -5.87
CA LYS A 123 -28.13 4.28 -6.57
C LYS A 123 -29.55 4.61 -6.09
N PRO A 124 -30.45 3.63 -5.81
CA PRO A 124 -31.77 3.90 -5.29
C PRO A 124 -31.77 4.62 -3.94
N PHE A 125 -30.85 4.27 -3.05
CA PHE A 125 -30.66 4.96 -1.77
C PHE A 125 -30.41 6.47 -1.96
N PHE A 126 -29.58 6.84 -2.92
CA PHE A 126 -29.25 8.23 -3.20
C PHE A 126 -30.40 9.00 -3.88
N SER A 127 -31.36 8.30 -4.51
CA SER A 127 -32.51 8.91 -5.18
C SER A 127 -33.73 9.00 -4.30
N HIS A 128 -34.00 7.99 -3.47
CA HIS A 128 -35.22 7.84 -2.69
C HIS A 128 -35.01 7.87 -1.18
N GLY A 129 -33.74 7.97 -0.73
CA GLY A 129 -33.39 8.02 0.69
C GLY A 129 -33.18 6.65 1.34
N PRO A 130 -33.11 6.61 2.69
CA PRO A 130 -32.74 5.41 3.45
C PRO A 130 -33.66 4.20 3.26
N GLU A 131 -34.93 4.45 2.95
CA GLU A 131 -35.93 3.38 2.75
C GLU A 131 -35.67 2.54 1.49
N ALA A 132 -34.90 3.08 0.53
CA ALA A 132 -34.55 2.41 -0.71
C ALA A 132 -33.19 1.68 -0.63
N LEU A 133 -32.68 1.44 0.58
CA LEU A 133 -31.43 0.71 0.78
C LEU A 133 -31.57 -0.75 0.34
N ARG A 134 -30.69 -1.21 -0.51
CA ARG A 134 -30.66 -2.60 -1.00
C ARG A 134 -29.71 -3.45 -0.20
N PRO A 135 -30.05 -4.71 0.11
CA PRO A 135 -29.12 -5.63 0.72
C PRO A 135 -27.90 -5.83 -0.21
N LEU A 136 -26.72 -5.86 0.39
CA LEU A 136 -25.46 -5.96 -0.33
C LEU A 136 -24.58 -7.03 0.31
N VAL A 137 -24.02 -7.90 -0.52
CA VAL A 137 -23.10 -8.96 -0.08
C VAL A 137 -21.67 -8.57 -0.47
N LEU A 138 -20.71 -8.86 0.41
CA LEU A 138 -19.28 -8.55 0.17
C LEU A 138 -18.77 -9.18 -1.13
N ARG A 139 -19.25 -10.38 -1.46
CA ARG A 139 -18.91 -11.08 -2.69
C ARG A 139 -19.23 -10.29 -3.94
N ASP A 140 -20.40 -9.64 -3.98
CA ASP A 140 -20.81 -8.85 -5.13
C ASP A 140 -19.91 -7.65 -5.37
N ILE A 141 -19.43 -7.03 -4.29
CA ILE A 141 -18.47 -5.92 -4.37
C ILE A 141 -17.09 -6.44 -4.77
N ALA A 142 -16.66 -7.56 -4.22
CA ALA A 142 -15.39 -8.19 -4.53
C ALA A 142 -15.27 -8.52 -6.03
N GLU A 143 -16.33 -9.08 -6.61
CA GLU A 143 -16.42 -9.36 -8.03
C GLU A 143 -16.41 -8.09 -8.88
N ALA A 144 -17.16 -7.06 -8.48
CA ALA A 144 -17.22 -5.78 -9.21
C ALA A 144 -15.87 -5.04 -9.21
N VAL A 145 -15.08 -5.15 -8.12
CA VAL A 145 -13.76 -4.50 -7.96
C VAL A 145 -12.62 -5.40 -8.46
N GLY A 146 -12.88 -6.68 -8.72
CA GLY A 146 -11.84 -7.66 -9.08
C GLY A 146 -10.85 -7.93 -7.94
N ARG A 147 -11.34 -7.97 -6.70
CA ARG A 147 -10.55 -8.21 -5.48
C ARG A 147 -11.14 -9.35 -4.67
N HIS A 148 -10.32 -9.96 -3.82
CA HIS A 148 -10.82 -10.98 -2.90
C HIS A 148 -11.73 -10.39 -1.82
N GLU A 149 -12.73 -11.14 -1.35
CA GLU A 149 -13.69 -10.70 -0.32
C GLU A 149 -13.03 -10.22 0.96
N THR A 150 -11.94 -10.88 1.40
CA THR A 150 -11.19 -10.46 2.58
C THR A 150 -10.57 -9.08 2.44
N THR A 151 -10.15 -8.70 1.21
CA THR A 151 -9.62 -7.37 0.91
C THR A 151 -10.72 -6.32 1.03
N VAL A 152 -11.91 -6.62 0.48
CA VAL A 152 -13.08 -5.74 0.57
C VAL A 152 -13.53 -5.58 2.02
N SER A 153 -13.63 -6.68 2.78
CA SER A 153 -13.97 -6.66 4.20
C SER A 153 -13.03 -5.77 5.01
N ARG A 154 -11.70 -5.92 4.82
CA ARG A 154 -10.70 -5.09 5.48
C ARG A 154 -10.76 -3.62 5.04
N ALA A 155 -11.12 -3.36 3.78
CA ALA A 155 -11.26 -2.00 3.26
C ALA A 155 -12.47 -1.28 3.87
N CYS A 156 -13.55 -2.01 4.22
CA CYS A 156 -14.76 -1.46 4.82
C CYS A 156 -14.69 -1.34 6.35
N THR A 157 -13.85 -2.17 7.01
CA THR A 157 -13.78 -2.21 8.47
C THR A 157 -13.37 -0.85 9.05
N GLN A 158 -14.19 -0.31 9.97
CA GLN A 158 -13.99 0.97 10.65
C GLN A 158 -13.79 2.15 9.67
N LYS A 159 -14.50 2.13 8.55
CA LYS A 159 -14.52 3.21 7.57
C LYS A 159 -15.89 3.86 7.51
N TYR A 160 -15.89 5.18 7.44
CA TYR A 160 -17.11 5.96 7.42
C TYR A 160 -17.24 6.73 6.12
N LEU A 161 -18.47 6.71 5.61
CA LEU A 161 -18.87 7.36 4.37
C LEU A 161 -19.81 8.53 4.69
N ARG A 162 -19.43 9.73 4.30
CA ARG A 162 -20.32 10.89 4.39
C ARG A 162 -21.19 10.97 3.14
N THR A 163 -22.49 10.89 3.34
CA THR A 163 -23.50 11.06 2.30
C THR A 163 -24.33 12.33 2.57
N PRO A 164 -25.17 12.79 1.64
CA PRO A 164 -26.13 13.87 1.91
C PRO A 164 -27.16 13.54 3.00
N PHE A 165 -27.39 12.25 3.27
CA PHE A 165 -28.34 11.78 4.28
C PHE A 165 -27.69 11.52 5.65
N GLY A 166 -26.38 11.64 5.77
CA GLY A 166 -25.65 11.41 7.01
C GLY A 166 -24.35 10.65 6.81
N ILE A 167 -23.77 10.22 7.94
CA ILE A 167 -22.55 9.40 8.00
C ILE A 167 -22.94 7.94 8.23
N PHE A 168 -22.43 7.05 7.39
CA PHE A 168 -22.69 5.62 7.43
C PHE A 168 -21.38 4.83 7.51
#